data_a264ed15168dc16eb6b7935e719198a4
#
_entry.id   a264ed15168dc16eb6b7935e719198a4
#
_cell.length_a   1.000
_cell.length_b   1.000
_cell.length_c   1.000
_cell.angle_alpha   90.00
_cell.angle_beta   90.00
_cell.angle_gamma   90.00
#
_symmetry.space_group_name_H-M   'P 1'
#
loop_
_entity.id
_entity.type
_entity.pdbx_description
1 polymer ?
#
loop_
_entity_poly.entity_id
_entity_poly.type
_entity_poly.pdbx_seq_one_letter_code
_entity_poly.pdbx_strand_id
1 'polypeptide(L)'
;MSNLLKTILISSIALQTAMVPVSAQVAAAVSVPVPAVPAVPKFVEETDSAGLQSRFEGEDEFMVGGGVATFDCDGDGLPEIYVTAGVNKAKFYRNKSTRGGAIKLQEERTGLELTNAIGAYPLDVDSDGNTDLVVLRVGQVEVFRGLGACKFERATEKWGVKTGNEWHTAFSATWERGQKWPTFAIGTYIDRTKPEFPWGSCTPGVLLRPNSAGNGFAAPIKLEPSYCALSMLFSDWGRKGTPDLRVSNDREFYKGGQEQLWKIATGQPPTQYTEAQGWKPMQIWGMGIASQDIDGDGYPELYLTSMADNKLQKLQLSATGKADKPEYVDMAYKRGVTAHRPYVGGDIHPSTAWHSQFADVNHDGLADIFIVKGNISTMPDFAALDPNNLLLQQTDGRFFEAGQLANIASVRRGRGGMLADLNGDGLLDMVVVNRWDKAQLWRNTGTGTADKPQQMGAAGGIGHWLQLRLRQTGANKDAVGAWVEVDLGDAMKHLGKQSIIRQELTVGGGHASGHSGWMHFGLGAATTVKVRVQWPFSDFGPWQTVAADGFYMIDKTSGKAEIANVGKAQ
;
A
#
# COMPACT_ATOMS: atom_id res chain seq x y z
N MET A 1 -23.88 65.21 -55.90
CA MET A 1 -24.84 66.29 -55.85
C MET A 1 -25.34 66.45 -54.44
N SER A 2 -25.15 67.68 -53.95
CA SER A 2 -25.85 68.47 -52.95
C SER A 2 -25.82 68.00 -51.48
N ASN A 3 -24.97 68.66 -50.77
CA ASN A 3 -25.02 69.39 -49.50
C ASN A 3 -26.36 69.40 -48.74
N LEU A 4 -26.27 69.11 -47.41
CA LEU A 4 -26.87 70.05 -46.41
C LEU A 4 -26.16 69.85 -45.03
N LEU A 5 -25.38 70.91 -44.67
CA LEU A 5 -24.93 71.17 -43.30
C LEU A 5 -26.16 71.48 -42.42
N LYS A 6 -26.23 70.93 -41.20
CA LYS A 6 -26.98 71.55 -40.08
C LYS A 6 -26.08 71.60 -38.84
N THR A 7 -25.80 72.86 -38.50
CA THR A 7 -25.17 73.36 -37.29
C THR A 7 -26.06 73.07 -36.07
N ILE A 8 -25.47 72.40 -35.03
CA ILE A 8 -26.14 72.32 -33.71
C ILE A 8 -25.22 72.98 -32.69
N LEU A 9 -25.76 74.02 -32.05
CA LEU A 9 -25.16 74.71 -30.90
C LEU A 9 -24.99 73.77 -29.72
N ILE A 10 -23.79 73.76 -29.15
CA ILE A 10 -23.45 73.05 -27.89
C ILE A 10 -23.55 74.10 -26.77
N SER A 11 -24.54 73.95 -25.90
CA SER A 11 -24.62 74.65 -24.61
C SER A 11 -23.71 73.91 -23.59
N SER A 12 -22.71 74.61 -23.13
CA SER A 12 -21.81 74.12 -22.06
C SER A 12 -22.49 74.22 -20.69
N ILE A 13 -22.83 73.08 -20.08
CA ILE A 13 -23.22 73.01 -18.68
C ILE A 13 -21.95 72.55 -17.88
N ALA A 14 -21.47 73.46 -17.05
CA ALA A 14 -20.37 73.16 -16.13
C ALA A 14 -20.89 72.32 -14.97
N LEU A 15 -20.50 71.07 -14.92
CA LEU A 15 -20.76 70.18 -13.79
C LEU A 15 -19.57 70.31 -12.80
N GLN A 16 -19.78 70.87 -11.63
CA GLN A 16 -18.83 70.84 -10.51
C GLN A 16 -18.88 69.45 -9.86
N THR A 17 -17.90 68.67 -10.09
CA THR A 17 -17.71 67.42 -9.37
C THR A 17 -17.01 67.69 -8.05
N ALA A 18 -17.72 67.51 -6.93
CA ALA A 18 -17.13 67.44 -5.60
C ALA A 18 -16.29 66.16 -5.48
N MET A 19 -14.98 66.27 -5.33
CA MET A 19 -14.08 65.16 -4.98
C MET A 19 -14.27 64.80 -3.50
N VAL A 20 -14.87 63.63 -3.24
CA VAL A 20 -14.82 62.97 -1.92
C VAL A 20 -13.49 62.24 -1.82
N PRO A 21 -12.66 62.46 -0.81
CA PRO A 21 -11.45 61.71 -0.65
C PRO A 21 -11.79 60.25 -0.28
N VAL A 22 -11.50 59.30 -1.17
CA VAL A 22 -11.51 57.86 -0.86
C VAL A 22 -10.24 57.58 -0.05
N SER A 23 -10.39 57.45 1.26
CA SER A 23 -9.34 56.88 2.10
C SER A 23 -9.17 55.40 1.71
N ALA A 24 -8.07 55.09 1.02
CA ALA A 24 -7.67 53.71 0.77
C ALA A 24 -7.30 53.06 2.11
N GLN A 25 -8.23 52.35 2.70
CA GLN A 25 -7.89 51.36 3.73
C GLN A 25 -7.07 50.26 3.04
N VAL A 26 -5.75 50.29 3.25
CA VAL A 26 -4.87 49.15 2.93
C VAL A 26 -5.36 48.00 3.82
N ALA A 27 -6.12 47.07 3.25
CA ALA A 27 -6.43 45.83 3.93
C ALA A 27 -5.11 45.16 4.25
N ALA A 28 -4.81 44.98 5.54
CA ALA A 28 -3.68 44.20 5.98
C ALA A 28 -3.77 42.83 5.31
N ALA A 29 -2.77 42.48 4.50
CA ALA A 29 -2.69 41.18 3.89
C ALA A 29 -2.69 40.15 5.05
N VAL A 30 -3.76 39.38 5.15
CA VAL A 30 -3.80 38.22 6.04
C VAL A 30 -2.72 37.29 5.52
N SER A 31 -1.58 37.26 6.21
CA SER A 31 -0.56 36.27 5.93
C SER A 31 -1.16 34.90 6.29
N VAL A 32 -1.61 34.16 5.26
CA VAL A 32 -1.93 32.75 5.42
C VAL A 32 -0.62 32.08 5.83
N PRO A 33 -0.56 31.43 6.99
CA PRO A 33 0.66 30.74 7.41
C PRO A 33 1.03 29.74 6.30
N VAL A 34 2.23 29.84 5.74
CA VAL A 34 2.76 28.78 4.87
C VAL A 34 2.88 27.56 5.75
N PRO A 35 2.24 26.42 5.41
CA PRO A 35 2.38 25.20 6.20
C PRO A 35 3.86 24.89 6.39
N ALA A 36 4.26 24.53 7.59
CA ALA A 36 5.63 24.10 7.84
C ALA A 36 5.90 22.87 6.98
N VAL A 37 7.02 22.84 6.27
CA VAL A 37 7.45 21.68 5.51
C VAL A 37 7.63 20.53 6.50
N PRO A 38 7.03 19.35 6.29
CA PRO A 38 7.21 18.21 7.19
C PRO A 38 8.68 17.80 7.27
N ALA A 39 9.08 17.12 8.33
CA ALA A 39 10.42 16.54 8.40
C ALA A 39 10.57 15.49 7.30
N VAL A 40 11.49 15.73 6.36
CA VAL A 40 11.71 14.83 5.22
C VAL A 40 12.82 13.85 5.58
N PRO A 41 12.52 12.53 5.67
CA PRO A 41 13.54 11.52 5.91
C PRO A 41 14.52 11.43 4.72
N LYS A 42 15.74 10.99 4.99
CA LYS A 42 16.78 10.76 4.00
C LYS A 42 16.95 9.26 3.77
N PHE A 43 16.92 8.89 2.52
CA PHE A 43 17.17 7.52 2.10
C PHE A 43 18.52 7.42 1.39
N VAL A 44 19.28 6.40 1.73
CA VAL A 44 20.58 6.09 1.13
C VAL A 44 20.44 4.81 0.32
N GLU A 45 20.75 4.87 -0.98
CA GLU A 45 20.74 3.67 -1.82
C GLU A 45 21.88 2.74 -1.44
N GLU A 46 21.57 1.56 -0.93
CA GLU A 46 22.51 0.53 -0.49
C GLU A 46 22.42 -0.76 -1.33
N THR A 47 21.80 -0.73 -2.49
CA THR A 47 21.54 -1.91 -3.34
C THR A 47 22.75 -2.82 -3.51
N ASP A 48 23.87 -2.30 -3.98
CA ASP A 48 25.08 -3.08 -4.24
C ASP A 48 25.83 -3.44 -2.94
N SER A 49 25.89 -2.52 -1.98
CA SER A 49 26.57 -2.75 -0.68
C SER A 49 25.80 -3.70 0.24
N ALA A 50 24.47 -3.73 0.10
CA ALA A 50 23.61 -4.70 0.79
C ALA A 50 23.68 -6.10 0.17
N GLY A 51 24.12 -6.23 -1.10
CA GLY A 51 24.18 -7.51 -1.80
C GLY A 51 22.89 -7.88 -2.55
N LEU A 52 21.98 -6.93 -2.81
CA LEU A 52 20.76 -7.17 -3.59
C LEU A 52 21.11 -7.25 -5.08
N GLN A 53 21.05 -8.44 -5.66
CA GLN A 53 21.40 -8.72 -7.05
C GLN A 53 20.22 -9.40 -7.77
N SER A 54 19.15 -8.65 -8.03
CA SER A 54 17.95 -9.16 -8.72
C SER A 54 17.55 -8.22 -9.85
N ARG A 55 16.96 -8.81 -10.91
CA ARG A 55 16.39 -8.09 -12.05
C ARG A 55 15.08 -8.76 -12.44
N PHE A 56 14.08 -7.97 -12.75
CA PHE A 56 12.82 -8.47 -13.29
C PHE A 56 12.85 -8.29 -14.81
N GLU A 57 12.84 -9.40 -15.53
CA GLU A 57 13.02 -9.43 -16.99
C GLU A 57 11.95 -10.27 -17.68
N GLY A 58 11.75 -10.00 -18.94
CA GLY A 58 10.82 -10.68 -19.83
C GLY A 58 10.01 -9.70 -20.67
N GLU A 59 9.39 -10.25 -21.70
CA GLU A 59 8.61 -9.48 -22.67
C GLU A 59 7.16 -9.30 -22.22
N ASP A 60 6.19 -9.56 -23.06
CA ASP A 60 4.80 -9.19 -22.88
C ASP A 60 4.14 -9.66 -21.57
N GLU A 61 4.31 -10.93 -21.20
CA GLU A 61 3.75 -11.44 -19.93
C GLU A 61 4.42 -10.84 -18.68
N PHE A 62 5.50 -10.11 -18.85
CA PHE A 62 6.22 -9.47 -17.75
C PHE A 62 6.14 -7.94 -17.80
N MET A 63 5.19 -7.39 -18.57
CA MET A 63 4.89 -5.96 -18.50
C MET A 63 4.22 -5.57 -17.17
N VAL A 64 3.56 -6.51 -16.50
CA VAL A 64 3.00 -6.40 -15.15
C VAL A 64 3.68 -7.40 -14.21
N GLY A 65 3.54 -7.20 -12.91
CA GLY A 65 4.26 -7.99 -11.91
C GLY A 65 5.61 -7.35 -11.54
N GLY A 66 6.56 -8.13 -11.06
CA GLY A 66 7.82 -7.63 -10.52
C GLY A 66 7.70 -7.30 -9.04
N GLY A 67 7.33 -8.29 -8.23
CA GLY A 67 7.06 -8.15 -6.81
C GLY A 67 8.22 -8.49 -5.89
N VAL A 68 8.11 -8.01 -4.65
CA VAL A 68 8.97 -8.35 -3.53
C VAL A 68 8.11 -8.79 -2.34
N ALA A 69 8.55 -9.84 -1.64
CA ALA A 69 7.96 -10.24 -0.37
C ALA A 69 8.98 -10.06 0.76
N THR A 70 8.51 -9.52 1.90
CA THR A 70 9.32 -9.37 3.11
C THR A 70 8.65 -10.10 4.26
N PHE A 71 9.39 -10.96 4.96
CA PHE A 71 8.89 -11.79 6.06
C PHE A 71 10.03 -12.37 6.89
N ASP A 72 9.81 -12.52 8.17
CA ASP A 72 10.75 -13.15 9.10
C ASP A 72 10.51 -14.67 9.14
N CYS A 73 11.41 -15.47 8.57
CA CYS A 73 11.26 -16.93 8.51
C CYS A 73 12.22 -17.70 9.41
N ASP A 74 13.18 -17.04 10.08
CA ASP A 74 14.06 -17.69 11.05
C ASP A 74 13.83 -17.23 12.50
N GLY A 75 12.91 -16.26 12.69
CA GLY A 75 12.44 -15.85 14.01
C GLY A 75 13.36 -14.85 14.70
N ASP A 76 14.31 -14.23 14.00
CA ASP A 76 15.20 -13.24 14.57
C ASP A 76 14.60 -11.81 14.60
N GLY A 77 13.42 -11.63 13.99
CA GLY A 77 12.67 -10.39 13.94
C GLY A 77 13.08 -9.44 12.82
N LEU A 78 14.15 -9.73 12.05
CA LEU A 78 14.54 -9.00 10.85
C LEU A 78 13.95 -9.69 9.62
N PRO A 79 13.26 -8.97 8.72
CA PRO A 79 12.62 -9.64 7.58
C PRO A 79 13.62 -10.03 6.51
N GLU A 80 13.50 -11.27 6.01
CA GLU A 80 14.10 -11.74 4.76
C GLU A 80 13.40 -11.10 3.57
N ILE A 81 14.04 -11.24 2.39
CA ILE A 81 13.51 -10.69 1.13
C ILE A 81 13.45 -11.80 0.08
N TYR A 82 12.28 -11.96 -0.54
CA TYR A 82 12.10 -12.74 -1.76
C TYR A 82 11.73 -11.83 -2.92
N VAL A 83 12.49 -11.89 -4.03
CA VAL A 83 12.32 -11.01 -5.19
C VAL A 83 11.99 -11.84 -6.42
N THR A 84 10.87 -11.54 -7.06
CA THR A 84 10.50 -12.15 -8.35
C THR A 84 11.39 -11.62 -9.47
N ALA A 85 11.62 -12.42 -10.50
CA ALA A 85 12.57 -12.08 -11.55
C ALA A 85 12.05 -12.33 -13.00
N GLY A 86 10.72 -12.51 -13.16
CA GLY A 86 10.12 -12.74 -14.48
C GLY A 86 10.55 -14.05 -15.09
N VAL A 87 11.11 -14.01 -16.29
CA VAL A 87 11.63 -15.21 -16.98
C VAL A 87 12.80 -15.85 -16.25
N ASN A 88 13.54 -15.08 -15.47
CA ASN A 88 14.64 -15.57 -14.67
C ASN A 88 14.16 -16.24 -13.38
N LYS A 89 15.08 -16.89 -12.68
CA LYS A 89 14.80 -17.47 -11.36
C LYS A 89 14.65 -16.37 -10.32
N ALA A 90 13.54 -16.39 -9.61
CA ALA A 90 13.34 -15.57 -8.41
C ALA A 90 14.43 -15.89 -7.37
N LYS A 91 14.71 -14.93 -6.50
CA LYS A 91 15.79 -15.02 -5.52
C LYS A 91 15.30 -14.81 -4.10
N PHE A 92 15.84 -15.59 -3.19
CA PHE A 92 15.66 -15.43 -1.76
C PHE A 92 16.95 -14.88 -1.15
N TYR A 93 16.80 -13.90 -0.26
CA TYR A 93 17.89 -13.26 0.46
C TYR A 93 17.64 -13.36 1.95
N ARG A 94 18.55 -14.05 2.64
CA ARG A 94 18.57 -14.01 4.09
C ARG A 94 19.10 -12.67 4.57
N ASN A 95 18.42 -12.12 5.55
CA ASN A 95 18.85 -10.88 6.19
C ASN A 95 20.00 -11.18 7.17
N LYS A 96 21.11 -10.50 7.01
CA LYS A 96 22.32 -10.57 7.86
C LYS A 96 22.68 -9.21 8.44
N SER A 97 21.71 -8.30 8.48
CA SER A 97 21.90 -7.00 9.09
C SER A 97 22.13 -7.13 10.60
N THR A 98 22.89 -6.21 11.14
CA THR A 98 22.92 -6.01 12.59
C THR A 98 21.95 -4.90 12.93
N ARG A 99 21.32 -4.98 14.09
CA ARG A 99 20.34 -3.99 14.51
C ARG A 99 20.90 -2.56 14.43
N GLY A 100 20.22 -1.69 13.69
CA GLY A 100 20.62 -0.29 13.45
C GLY A 100 21.84 -0.10 12.55
N GLY A 101 22.37 -1.20 11.98
CA GLY A 101 23.51 -1.16 11.07
C GLY A 101 23.13 -0.98 9.60
N ALA A 102 24.13 -1.05 8.72
CA ALA A 102 23.91 -1.11 7.27
C ALA A 102 23.20 -2.42 6.92
N ILE A 103 22.32 -2.36 5.92
CA ILE A 103 21.58 -3.54 5.46
C ILE A 103 22.53 -4.52 4.78
N LYS A 104 22.42 -5.81 5.15
CA LYS A 104 23.21 -6.91 4.60
C LYS A 104 22.31 -8.08 4.23
N LEU A 105 22.37 -8.46 2.97
CA LEU A 105 21.58 -9.53 2.39
C LEU A 105 22.51 -10.61 1.82
N GLN A 106 22.18 -11.86 2.06
CA GLN A 106 22.88 -13.01 1.52
C GLN A 106 21.93 -13.84 0.68
N GLU A 107 22.20 -13.97 -0.62
CA GLU A 107 21.44 -14.87 -1.49
C GLU A 107 21.61 -16.32 -1.02
N GLU A 108 20.50 -17.01 -0.78
CA GLU A 108 20.47 -18.41 -0.37
C GLU A 108 19.54 -19.22 -1.29
N ARG A 109 19.89 -20.48 -1.51
CA ARG A 109 19.05 -21.44 -2.24
C ARG A 109 18.16 -22.18 -1.25
N THR A 110 16.85 -21.97 -1.39
CA THR A 110 15.84 -22.50 -0.46
C THR A 110 14.79 -23.37 -1.13
N GLY A 111 14.87 -23.57 -2.45
CA GLY A 111 13.84 -24.23 -3.25
C GLY A 111 12.76 -23.28 -3.77
N LEU A 112 12.86 -21.97 -3.43
CA LEU A 112 11.94 -20.92 -3.89
C LEU A 112 12.31 -20.33 -5.26
N GLU A 113 13.37 -20.81 -5.92
CA GLU A 113 13.92 -20.25 -7.16
C GLU A 113 13.06 -20.62 -8.38
N LEU A 114 11.87 -20.01 -8.46
CA LEU A 114 10.93 -20.21 -9.56
C LEU A 114 11.21 -19.28 -10.74
N THR A 115 11.04 -19.79 -11.95
CA THR A 115 10.88 -18.96 -13.15
C THR A 115 9.42 -18.52 -13.32
N ASN A 116 9.20 -17.51 -14.15
CA ASN A 116 7.89 -16.94 -14.43
C ASN A 116 7.17 -16.38 -13.18
N ALA A 117 7.90 -16.15 -12.09
CA ALA A 117 7.36 -15.54 -10.89
C ALA A 117 7.17 -14.03 -11.08
N ILE A 118 5.98 -13.52 -10.75
CA ILE A 118 5.61 -12.12 -10.94
C ILE A 118 5.14 -11.43 -9.67
N GLY A 119 4.68 -12.17 -8.65
CA GLY A 119 4.25 -11.62 -7.37
C GLY A 119 4.47 -12.64 -6.25
N ALA A 120 4.59 -12.17 -5.00
CA ALA A 120 4.80 -13.04 -3.85
C ALA A 120 4.14 -12.46 -2.59
N TYR A 121 3.49 -13.35 -1.81
CA TYR A 121 2.72 -12.98 -0.63
C TYR A 121 2.96 -13.97 0.51
N PRO A 122 3.58 -13.52 1.62
CA PRO A 122 3.83 -14.35 2.79
C PRO A 122 2.61 -14.36 3.73
N LEU A 123 2.28 -15.50 4.31
CA LEU A 123 1.28 -15.70 5.37
C LEU A 123 1.41 -17.12 5.94
N ASP A 124 0.90 -17.38 7.15
CA ASP A 124 0.83 -18.72 7.76
C ASP A 124 -0.49 -19.40 7.34
N VAL A 125 -0.47 -20.16 6.23
CA VAL A 125 -1.66 -20.75 5.60
C VAL A 125 -2.26 -21.88 6.44
N ASP A 126 -1.43 -22.82 6.92
CA ASP A 126 -1.90 -24.00 7.67
C ASP A 126 -1.94 -23.77 9.18
N SER A 127 -1.64 -22.55 9.61
CA SER A 127 -1.64 -22.12 11.00
C SER A 127 -0.69 -22.95 11.88
N ASP A 128 0.48 -23.35 11.35
CA ASP A 128 1.50 -24.05 12.10
C ASP A 128 2.47 -23.10 12.84
N GLY A 129 2.46 -21.81 12.49
CA GLY A 129 3.27 -20.74 13.08
C GLY A 129 4.54 -20.44 12.31
N ASN A 130 4.76 -21.09 11.17
CA ASN A 130 5.81 -20.73 10.23
C ASN A 130 5.21 -19.96 9.06
N THR A 131 5.93 -18.97 8.56
CA THR A 131 5.46 -18.21 7.40
C THR A 131 5.59 -19.05 6.13
N ASP A 132 4.48 -19.23 5.42
CA ASP A 132 4.41 -19.83 4.08
C ASP A 132 4.54 -18.74 3.01
N LEU A 133 4.69 -19.13 1.75
CA LEU A 133 4.82 -18.20 0.64
C LEU A 133 3.92 -18.61 -0.53
N VAL A 134 3.02 -17.70 -0.95
CA VAL A 134 2.24 -17.80 -2.18
C VAL A 134 2.96 -17.04 -3.28
N VAL A 135 3.29 -17.69 -4.40
CA VAL A 135 3.99 -17.09 -5.54
C VAL A 135 3.10 -17.09 -6.77
N LEU A 136 2.75 -15.89 -7.22
CA LEU A 136 2.01 -15.68 -8.46
C LEU A 136 2.94 -15.85 -9.66
N ARG A 137 2.42 -16.47 -10.71
CA ARG A 137 3.20 -16.78 -11.89
C ARG A 137 2.41 -16.57 -13.19
N VAL A 138 3.17 -16.41 -14.27
CA VAL A 138 2.70 -16.77 -15.60
C VAL A 138 2.68 -18.29 -15.64
N GLY A 139 1.50 -18.90 -15.41
CA GLY A 139 1.30 -20.32 -15.18
C GLY A 139 0.68 -20.60 -13.80
N GLN A 140 0.68 -21.86 -13.37
CA GLN A 140 0.14 -22.31 -12.08
C GLN A 140 0.74 -21.50 -10.92
N VAL A 141 -0.10 -20.98 -10.01
CA VAL A 141 0.34 -20.41 -8.73
C VAL A 141 1.00 -21.49 -7.88
N GLU A 142 2.11 -21.15 -7.26
CA GLU A 142 2.81 -22.06 -6.35
C GLU A 142 2.66 -21.61 -4.90
N VAL A 143 2.48 -22.58 -4.02
CA VAL A 143 2.46 -22.34 -2.58
C VAL A 143 3.54 -23.19 -1.94
N PHE A 144 4.35 -22.53 -1.12
CA PHE A 144 5.40 -23.17 -0.35
C PHE A 144 5.07 -23.10 1.13
N ARG A 145 5.09 -24.25 1.79
CA ARG A 145 4.95 -24.36 3.23
C ARG A 145 6.29 -24.05 3.91
N GLY A 146 6.26 -23.16 4.88
CA GLY A 146 7.38 -22.89 5.77
C GLY A 146 7.59 -24.04 6.77
N LEU A 147 8.85 -24.42 6.98
CA LEU A 147 9.25 -25.44 7.93
C LEU A 147 10.06 -24.87 9.09
N GLY A 148 10.11 -23.55 9.19
CA GLY A 148 10.98 -22.81 10.12
C GLY A 148 12.42 -22.71 9.62
N ALA A 149 13.19 -21.79 10.22
CA ALA A 149 14.59 -21.50 9.86
C ALA A 149 14.79 -21.30 8.34
N CYS A 150 13.81 -20.67 7.67
CA CYS A 150 13.76 -20.39 6.24
C CYS A 150 13.91 -21.61 5.33
N LYS A 151 13.40 -22.75 5.77
CA LYS A 151 13.27 -23.96 4.96
C LYS A 151 11.84 -24.06 4.43
N PHE A 152 11.69 -24.50 3.18
CA PHE A 152 10.40 -24.54 2.51
C PHE A 152 10.19 -25.87 1.78
N GLU A 153 8.94 -26.33 1.73
CA GLU A 153 8.50 -27.44 0.88
C GLU A 153 7.35 -26.98 -0.04
N ARG A 154 7.31 -27.47 -1.27
CA ARG A 154 6.20 -27.19 -2.18
C ARG A 154 4.93 -27.87 -1.68
N ALA A 155 3.86 -27.11 -1.48
CA ALA A 155 2.59 -27.57 -0.95
C ALA A 155 1.42 -27.43 -1.91
N THR A 156 1.62 -26.87 -3.10
CA THR A 156 0.59 -26.55 -4.09
C THR A 156 -0.38 -27.73 -4.33
N GLU A 157 0.14 -28.89 -4.69
CA GLU A 157 -0.69 -30.08 -4.96
C GLU A 157 -1.27 -30.68 -3.68
N LYS A 158 -0.45 -30.78 -2.63
CA LYS A 158 -0.82 -31.34 -1.31
C LYS A 158 -2.00 -30.57 -0.72
N TRP A 159 -2.03 -29.26 -0.89
CA TRP A 159 -3.09 -28.39 -0.38
C TRP A 159 -4.23 -28.15 -1.36
N GLY A 160 -4.18 -28.74 -2.56
CA GLY A 160 -5.24 -28.67 -3.56
C GLY A 160 -5.39 -27.29 -4.20
N VAL A 161 -4.32 -26.50 -4.26
CA VAL A 161 -4.31 -25.20 -4.95
C VAL A 161 -4.35 -25.43 -6.45
N LYS A 162 -5.49 -25.18 -7.07
CA LYS A 162 -5.75 -25.40 -8.50
C LYS A 162 -6.18 -24.08 -9.14
N THR A 163 -5.26 -23.40 -9.79
CA THR A 163 -5.52 -22.08 -10.41
C THR A 163 -5.44 -22.11 -11.94
N GLY A 164 -5.04 -23.23 -12.53
CA GLY A 164 -4.83 -23.32 -13.97
C GLY A 164 -3.48 -22.71 -14.42
N ASN A 165 -3.36 -22.54 -15.73
CA ASN A 165 -2.13 -22.05 -16.38
C ASN A 165 -2.27 -20.59 -16.84
N GLU A 166 -3.09 -19.81 -16.11
CA GLU A 166 -3.40 -18.43 -16.45
C GLU A 166 -2.24 -17.48 -16.10
N TRP A 167 -2.40 -16.24 -16.43
CA TRP A 167 -1.50 -15.18 -16.01
C TRP A 167 -2.01 -14.56 -14.70
N HIS A 168 -1.46 -15.05 -13.56
CA HIS A 168 -1.93 -14.68 -12.21
C HIS A 168 -1.21 -13.45 -11.70
N THR A 169 -1.93 -12.36 -11.46
CA THR A 169 -1.37 -11.02 -11.24
C THR A 169 -1.72 -10.38 -9.89
N ALA A 170 -2.77 -10.87 -9.22
CA ALA A 170 -3.23 -10.30 -7.96
C ALA A 170 -3.53 -11.39 -6.93
N PHE A 171 -3.37 -11.05 -5.65
CA PHE A 171 -3.63 -11.96 -4.53
C PHE A 171 -4.13 -11.20 -3.32
N SER A 172 -5.05 -11.83 -2.59
CA SER A 172 -5.38 -11.48 -1.21
C SER A 172 -5.87 -12.69 -0.47
N ALA A 173 -5.72 -12.68 0.86
CA ALA A 173 -6.17 -13.76 1.72
C ALA A 173 -6.88 -13.21 2.97
N THR A 174 -7.87 -13.97 3.44
CA THR A 174 -8.58 -13.73 4.70
C THR A 174 -9.07 -15.03 5.29
N TRP A 175 -9.45 -15.04 6.56
CA TRP A 175 -10.16 -16.16 7.18
C TRP A 175 -11.64 -15.83 7.31
N GLU A 176 -12.50 -16.69 6.78
CA GLU A 176 -13.93 -16.61 7.02
C GLU A 176 -14.27 -17.15 8.42
N ARG A 177 -15.34 -16.65 9.04
CA ARG A 177 -15.72 -17.02 10.42
C ARG A 177 -15.80 -18.54 10.60
N GLY A 178 -15.06 -19.06 11.56
CA GLY A 178 -15.05 -20.49 11.92
C GLY A 178 -14.19 -21.38 11.01
N GLN A 179 -13.55 -20.82 9.99
CA GLN A 179 -12.66 -21.58 9.12
C GLN A 179 -11.25 -21.71 9.74
N LYS A 180 -10.63 -22.87 9.56
CA LYS A 180 -9.25 -23.13 10.00
C LYS A 180 -8.22 -22.68 8.98
N TRP A 181 -8.58 -22.70 7.72
CA TRP A 181 -7.76 -22.30 6.57
C TRP A 181 -8.25 -21.00 5.97
N PRO A 182 -7.39 -20.24 5.32
CA PRO A 182 -7.77 -18.99 4.68
C PRO A 182 -8.63 -19.21 3.43
N THR A 183 -9.35 -18.19 3.05
CA THR A 183 -9.92 -18.02 1.72
C THR A 183 -8.95 -17.19 0.90
N PHE A 184 -8.51 -17.68 -0.27
CA PHE A 184 -7.67 -16.98 -1.22
C PHE A 184 -8.52 -16.35 -2.32
N ALA A 185 -8.24 -15.11 -2.67
CA ALA A 185 -8.66 -14.48 -3.91
C ALA A 185 -7.44 -14.32 -4.81
N ILE A 186 -7.52 -14.86 -6.02
CA ILE A 186 -6.42 -14.85 -6.98
C ILE A 186 -6.92 -14.23 -8.28
N GLY A 187 -6.35 -13.08 -8.63
CA GLY A 187 -6.68 -12.35 -9.84
C GLY A 187 -5.84 -12.82 -11.03
N THR A 188 -6.44 -12.72 -12.20
CA THR A 188 -5.82 -13.07 -13.47
C THR A 188 -5.84 -11.86 -14.41
N TYR A 189 -5.02 -11.93 -15.43
CA TYR A 189 -4.87 -10.87 -16.41
C TYR A 189 -5.40 -11.31 -17.78
N ILE A 190 -4.70 -10.98 -18.85
CA ILE A 190 -5.12 -11.22 -20.23
C ILE A 190 -5.08 -12.71 -20.59
N ASP A 191 -6.02 -13.16 -21.41
CA ASP A 191 -6.07 -14.50 -21.96
C ASP A 191 -4.94 -14.71 -22.99
N ARG A 192 -3.90 -15.42 -22.57
CA ARG A 192 -2.70 -15.72 -23.36
C ARG A 192 -2.98 -16.67 -24.54
N THR A 193 -4.14 -17.30 -24.57
CA THR A 193 -4.52 -18.28 -25.62
C THR A 193 -5.21 -17.61 -26.81
N LYS A 194 -5.55 -16.34 -26.71
CA LYS A 194 -6.26 -15.59 -27.74
C LYS A 194 -5.32 -14.86 -28.70
N PRO A 195 -5.72 -14.71 -29.96
CA PRO A 195 -4.87 -14.07 -30.98
C PRO A 195 -4.64 -12.57 -30.71
N GLU A 196 -5.49 -11.94 -29.91
CA GLU A 196 -5.37 -10.52 -29.52
C GLU A 196 -4.29 -10.26 -28.45
N PHE A 197 -3.70 -11.34 -27.88
CA PHE A 197 -2.61 -11.18 -26.92
C PHE A 197 -1.49 -10.28 -27.50
N PRO A 198 -0.92 -9.32 -26.75
CA PRO A 198 -1.10 -9.08 -25.30
C PRO A 198 -2.21 -8.08 -24.94
N TRP A 199 -3.14 -7.77 -25.82
CA TRP A 199 -4.15 -6.73 -25.64
C TRP A 199 -5.60 -7.25 -25.60
N GLY A 200 -5.78 -8.56 -25.53
CA GLY A 200 -7.07 -9.22 -25.61
C GLY A 200 -7.94 -9.15 -24.36
N SER A 201 -8.88 -10.08 -24.28
CA SER A 201 -9.85 -10.22 -23.19
C SER A 201 -9.21 -10.75 -21.92
N CYS A 202 -9.84 -10.46 -20.79
CA CYS A 202 -9.41 -10.90 -19.47
C CYS A 202 -9.89 -12.31 -19.14
N THR A 203 -9.09 -13.06 -18.40
CA THR A 203 -9.51 -14.34 -17.82
C THR A 203 -10.15 -14.13 -16.44
N PRO A 204 -11.09 -15.00 -16.00
CA PRO A 204 -11.69 -14.90 -14.67
C PRO A 204 -10.68 -15.17 -13.55
N GLY A 205 -10.66 -14.32 -12.54
CA GLY A 205 -10.03 -14.65 -11.27
C GLY A 205 -10.75 -15.77 -10.53
N VAL A 206 -10.17 -16.27 -9.46
CA VAL A 206 -10.73 -17.37 -8.67
C VAL A 206 -10.72 -17.07 -7.15
N LEU A 207 -11.74 -17.58 -6.48
CA LEU A 207 -11.81 -17.67 -5.03
C LEU A 207 -11.58 -19.13 -4.62
N LEU A 208 -10.59 -19.40 -3.80
CA LEU A 208 -10.31 -20.70 -3.20
C LEU A 208 -10.72 -20.69 -1.74
N ARG A 209 -11.67 -21.51 -1.37
CA ARG A 209 -12.11 -21.71 0.01
C ARG A 209 -11.55 -23.00 0.59
N PRO A 210 -11.47 -23.11 1.92
CA PRO A 210 -11.12 -24.36 2.57
C PRO A 210 -12.01 -25.52 2.13
N ASN A 211 -11.44 -26.71 1.97
CA ASN A 211 -12.20 -27.93 1.76
C ASN A 211 -12.89 -28.39 3.05
N SER A 212 -13.85 -29.30 2.94
CA SER A 212 -14.61 -29.80 4.10
C SER A 212 -13.76 -30.56 5.12
N ALA A 213 -12.60 -31.08 4.72
CA ALA A 213 -11.67 -31.76 5.62
C ALA A 213 -10.82 -30.77 6.44
N GLY A 214 -10.78 -29.48 6.08
CA GLY A 214 -10.01 -28.44 6.76
C GLY A 214 -8.50 -28.64 6.71
N ASN A 215 -7.99 -29.18 5.58
CA ASN A 215 -6.58 -29.48 5.37
C ASN A 215 -6.08 -29.07 3.98
N GLY A 216 -6.75 -28.11 3.35
CA GLY A 216 -6.44 -27.58 2.03
C GLY A 216 -7.64 -26.89 1.41
N PHE A 217 -7.61 -26.70 0.09
CA PHE A 217 -8.60 -25.94 -0.65
C PHE A 217 -9.58 -26.82 -1.43
N ALA A 218 -10.81 -26.35 -1.57
CA ALA A 218 -11.84 -26.90 -2.43
C ALA A 218 -11.64 -26.47 -3.91
N ALA A 219 -12.52 -26.92 -4.78
CA ALA A 219 -12.52 -26.48 -6.17
C ALA A 219 -12.68 -24.95 -6.28
N PRO A 220 -11.98 -24.28 -7.22
CA PRO A 220 -12.04 -22.85 -7.39
C PRO A 220 -13.41 -22.36 -7.81
N ILE A 221 -13.83 -21.22 -7.26
CA ILE A 221 -15.04 -20.48 -7.62
C ILE A 221 -14.59 -19.32 -8.51
N LYS A 222 -15.11 -19.20 -9.72
CA LYS A 222 -14.78 -18.10 -10.62
C LYS A 222 -15.35 -16.78 -10.14
N LEU A 223 -14.54 -15.72 -10.26
CA LEU A 223 -14.95 -14.32 -10.06
C LEU A 223 -15.23 -13.71 -11.44
N GLU A 224 -16.49 -13.72 -11.83
CA GLU A 224 -16.96 -13.23 -13.15
C GLU A 224 -18.02 -12.12 -12.97
N PRO A 225 -17.98 -11.06 -13.82
CA PRO A 225 -17.03 -10.79 -14.90
C PRO A 225 -15.64 -10.41 -14.38
N SER A 226 -14.61 -10.54 -15.24
CA SER A 226 -13.24 -10.14 -14.96
C SER A 226 -12.81 -9.00 -15.88
N TYR A 227 -12.00 -8.07 -15.32
CA TYR A 227 -11.47 -6.91 -16.03
C TYR A 227 -9.96 -6.76 -15.86
N CYS A 228 -9.25 -7.89 -15.79
CA CYS A 228 -7.79 -7.97 -15.63
C CYS A 228 -7.30 -7.36 -14.32
N ALA A 229 -7.46 -8.09 -13.24
CA ALA A 229 -7.10 -7.67 -11.90
C ALA A 229 -5.58 -7.53 -11.74
N LEU A 230 -5.09 -6.40 -11.25
CA LEU A 230 -3.69 -6.18 -10.89
C LEU A 230 -3.47 -6.04 -9.38
N SER A 231 -4.53 -5.81 -8.62
CA SER A 231 -4.49 -5.86 -7.16
C SER A 231 -5.81 -6.35 -6.57
N MET A 232 -5.72 -7.04 -5.45
CA MET A 232 -6.85 -7.51 -4.66
C MET A 232 -6.59 -7.26 -3.18
N LEU A 233 -7.65 -6.91 -2.44
CA LEU A 233 -7.56 -6.69 -1.00
C LEU A 233 -8.85 -7.10 -0.31
N PHE A 234 -8.76 -8.06 0.62
CA PHE A 234 -9.77 -8.27 1.62
C PHE A 234 -9.63 -7.21 2.71
N SER A 235 -10.71 -6.50 3.01
CA SER A 235 -10.76 -5.49 4.07
C SER A 235 -12.16 -5.40 4.66
N ASP A 236 -12.23 -5.23 5.98
CA ASP A 236 -13.47 -4.88 6.69
C ASP A 236 -13.73 -3.37 6.55
N TRP A 237 -13.96 -2.93 5.31
CA TRP A 237 -14.15 -1.53 4.94
C TRP A 237 -15.26 -0.83 5.74
N GLY A 238 -16.27 -1.57 6.13
CA GLY A 238 -17.43 -1.05 6.86
C GLY A 238 -17.36 -1.27 8.38
N ARG A 239 -16.25 -1.80 8.91
CA ARG A 239 -16.07 -2.11 10.34
C ARG A 239 -17.19 -3.00 10.90
N LYS A 240 -17.64 -3.98 10.11
CA LYS A 240 -18.74 -4.92 10.42
C LYS A 240 -18.24 -6.28 10.92
N GLY A 241 -16.93 -6.46 11.02
CA GLY A 241 -16.28 -7.71 11.42
C GLY A 241 -16.30 -8.79 10.34
N THR A 242 -16.55 -8.41 9.09
CA THR A 242 -16.51 -9.31 7.92
C THR A 242 -15.86 -8.60 6.75
N PRO A 243 -14.70 -9.09 6.28
CA PRO A 243 -14.03 -8.48 5.14
C PRO A 243 -14.77 -8.79 3.83
N ASP A 244 -14.85 -7.80 2.97
CA ASP A 244 -15.23 -7.93 1.57
C ASP A 244 -13.99 -7.82 0.68
N LEU A 245 -14.10 -8.27 -0.58
CA LEU A 245 -12.98 -8.27 -1.52
C LEU A 245 -13.05 -7.07 -2.46
N ARG A 246 -12.09 -6.17 -2.36
CA ARG A 246 -11.84 -5.12 -3.35
C ARG A 246 -10.93 -5.66 -4.44
N VAL A 247 -11.26 -5.34 -5.72
CA VAL A 247 -10.45 -5.68 -6.90
C VAL A 247 -10.15 -4.42 -7.68
N SER A 248 -8.88 -4.17 -7.96
CA SER A 248 -8.42 -3.11 -8.85
C SER A 248 -8.07 -3.69 -10.21
N ASN A 249 -8.71 -3.18 -11.25
CA ASN A 249 -8.69 -3.72 -12.60
C ASN A 249 -8.06 -2.73 -13.59
N ASP A 250 -7.19 -3.24 -14.46
CA ASP A 250 -6.44 -2.44 -15.43
C ASP A 250 -7.18 -2.24 -16.76
N ARG A 251 -8.15 -3.09 -17.07
CA ARG A 251 -8.64 -3.15 -18.45
C ARG A 251 -10.14 -2.94 -18.57
N GLU A 252 -10.53 -2.71 -19.81
CA GLU A 252 -11.89 -2.74 -20.29
C GLU A 252 -12.85 -1.72 -19.69
N PHE A 253 -12.34 -0.70 -18.94
CA PHE A 253 -13.20 0.36 -18.43
C PHE A 253 -13.98 1.05 -19.59
N TYR A 254 -13.35 1.18 -20.74
CA TYR A 254 -13.95 1.72 -21.98
C TYR A 254 -14.94 0.76 -22.66
N LYS A 255 -14.95 -0.52 -22.24
CA LYS A 255 -15.92 -1.55 -22.67
C LYS A 255 -16.92 -1.92 -21.57
N GLY A 256 -17.01 -1.12 -20.51
CA GLY A 256 -17.85 -1.40 -19.35
C GLY A 256 -17.15 -2.16 -18.22
N GLY A 257 -15.84 -2.42 -18.33
CA GLY A 257 -15.01 -2.92 -17.24
C GLY A 257 -14.78 -1.86 -16.17
N GLN A 258 -14.53 -2.27 -14.92
CA GLN A 258 -14.49 -1.33 -13.78
C GLN A 258 -13.87 -1.97 -12.55
N GLU A 259 -13.53 -1.10 -11.59
CA GLU A 259 -13.22 -1.52 -10.22
C GLU A 259 -14.38 -2.28 -9.60
N GLN A 260 -14.09 -3.34 -8.83
CA GLN A 260 -15.10 -4.22 -8.25
C GLN A 260 -15.00 -4.29 -6.73
N LEU A 261 -16.16 -4.43 -6.09
CA LEU A 261 -16.26 -4.81 -4.69
C LEU A 261 -17.17 -6.04 -4.59
N TRP A 262 -16.65 -7.11 -3.99
CA TRP A 262 -17.34 -8.37 -3.84
C TRP A 262 -17.70 -8.61 -2.39
N LYS A 263 -18.97 -8.89 -2.13
CA LYS A 263 -19.45 -9.34 -0.83
C LYS A 263 -19.05 -10.80 -0.63
N ILE A 264 -18.34 -11.05 0.46
CA ILE A 264 -17.86 -12.38 0.83
C ILE A 264 -18.57 -12.82 2.12
N ALA A 265 -19.59 -13.65 1.97
CA ALA A 265 -20.29 -14.24 3.10
C ALA A 265 -19.89 -15.70 3.26
N THR A 266 -19.63 -16.13 4.50
CA THR A 266 -19.16 -17.49 4.80
C THR A 266 -20.10 -18.54 4.22
N GLY A 267 -19.55 -19.43 3.41
CA GLY A 267 -20.28 -20.54 2.79
C GLY A 267 -21.24 -20.14 1.66
N GLN A 268 -21.34 -18.86 1.30
CA GLN A 268 -22.18 -18.39 0.20
C GLN A 268 -21.34 -18.04 -1.04
N PRO A 269 -21.89 -18.17 -2.26
CA PRO A 269 -21.21 -17.65 -3.45
C PRO A 269 -20.86 -16.17 -3.31
N PRO A 270 -19.69 -15.70 -3.81
CA PRO A 270 -19.36 -14.29 -3.83
C PRO A 270 -20.34 -13.52 -4.73
N THR A 271 -20.74 -12.33 -4.34
CA THR A 271 -21.65 -11.46 -5.12
C THR A 271 -21.08 -10.06 -5.21
N GLN A 272 -21.19 -9.42 -6.38
CA GLN A 272 -20.74 -8.03 -6.52
C GLN A 272 -21.73 -7.05 -5.87
N TYR A 273 -21.19 -6.01 -5.27
CA TYR A 273 -21.99 -4.85 -4.91
C TYR A 273 -22.44 -4.09 -6.16
N THR A 274 -23.65 -3.53 -6.10
CA THR A 274 -24.29 -2.79 -7.18
C THR A 274 -24.47 -1.31 -6.83
N GLU A 275 -24.81 -0.49 -7.82
CA GLU A 275 -25.13 0.92 -7.59
C GLU A 275 -26.29 1.12 -6.61
N ALA A 276 -27.32 0.27 -6.68
CA ALA A 276 -28.44 0.30 -5.73
C ALA A 276 -27.99 0.05 -4.27
N GLN A 277 -26.88 -0.67 -4.09
CA GLN A 277 -26.27 -0.91 -2.79
C GLN A 277 -25.25 0.18 -2.39
N GLY A 278 -25.04 1.20 -3.24
CA GLY A 278 -24.13 2.33 -3.00
C GLY A 278 -22.77 2.21 -3.69
N TRP A 279 -22.48 1.09 -4.36
CA TRP A 279 -21.22 0.93 -5.07
C TRP A 279 -21.24 1.65 -6.41
N LYS A 280 -20.46 2.73 -6.54
CA LYS A 280 -20.30 3.46 -7.80
C LYS A 280 -19.05 2.96 -8.51
N PRO A 281 -19.20 2.37 -9.71
CA PRO A 281 -18.07 1.94 -10.50
C PRO A 281 -17.11 3.09 -10.78
N MET A 282 -15.81 2.82 -10.63
CA MET A 282 -14.75 3.75 -10.98
C MET A 282 -14.03 3.26 -12.23
N GLN A 283 -13.88 4.13 -13.21
CA GLN A 283 -13.20 3.83 -14.46
C GLN A 283 -11.76 4.35 -14.40
N ILE A 284 -10.81 3.46 -14.12
CA ILE A 284 -9.37 3.72 -14.09
C ILE A 284 -8.62 2.54 -14.68
N TRP A 285 -7.37 2.74 -15.04
CA TRP A 285 -6.41 1.64 -15.26
C TRP A 285 -5.79 1.27 -13.91
N GLY A 286 -6.55 0.53 -13.09
CA GLY A 286 -6.19 0.27 -11.71
C GLY A 286 -5.07 -0.75 -11.57
N MET A 287 -4.09 -0.48 -10.69
CA MET A 287 -2.91 -1.31 -10.51
C MET A 287 -2.67 -1.74 -9.08
N GLY A 288 -2.55 -0.82 -8.14
CA GLY A 288 -2.30 -1.10 -6.73
C GLY A 288 -3.40 -0.59 -5.82
N ILE A 289 -3.55 -1.21 -4.65
CA ILE A 289 -4.47 -0.79 -3.59
C ILE A 289 -3.67 -0.62 -2.30
N ALA A 290 -3.74 0.57 -1.66
CA ALA A 290 -3.34 0.75 -0.28
C ALA A 290 -4.57 1.13 0.56
N SER A 291 -4.63 0.69 1.83
CA SER A 291 -5.78 0.88 2.72
C SER A 291 -5.31 1.24 4.12
N GLN A 292 -5.77 2.37 4.66
CA GLN A 292 -5.55 2.80 6.04
C GLN A 292 -6.51 3.93 6.43
N ASP A 293 -6.90 4.01 7.70
CA ASP A 293 -7.59 5.19 8.27
C ASP A 293 -6.58 6.34 8.42
N ILE A 294 -6.58 7.27 7.46
CA ILE A 294 -5.59 8.37 7.41
C ILE A 294 -6.11 9.72 7.91
N ASP A 295 -7.40 9.82 8.22
CA ASP A 295 -7.96 11.03 8.77
C ASP A 295 -8.63 10.84 10.15
N GLY A 296 -8.60 9.61 10.67
CA GLY A 296 -8.99 9.29 12.03
C GLY A 296 -10.50 9.13 12.22
N ASP A 297 -11.29 8.99 11.15
CA ASP A 297 -12.74 8.83 11.26
C ASP A 297 -13.19 7.40 11.62
N GLY A 298 -12.24 6.45 11.65
CA GLY A 298 -12.45 5.05 12.03
C GLY A 298 -12.66 4.10 10.87
N TYR A 299 -12.66 4.59 9.64
CA TYR A 299 -12.82 3.81 8.42
C TYR A 299 -11.61 4.00 7.50
N PRO A 300 -11.22 2.98 6.73
CA PRO A 300 -10.04 3.10 5.88
C PRO A 300 -10.32 3.91 4.62
N GLU A 301 -9.43 4.85 4.32
CA GLU A 301 -9.27 5.36 2.98
C GLU A 301 -8.56 4.33 2.10
N LEU A 302 -8.89 4.36 0.79
CA LEU A 302 -8.25 3.51 -0.21
C LEU A 302 -7.49 4.40 -1.21
N TYR A 303 -6.20 4.16 -1.35
CA TYR A 303 -5.40 4.77 -2.41
C TYR A 303 -5.24 3.77 -3.56
N LEU A 304 -5.70 4.16 -4.75
CA LEU A 304 -5.66 3.33 -5.96
C LEU A 304 -4.68 3.95 -6.94
N THR A 305 -3.67 3.19 -7.30
CA THR A 305 -2.73 3.60 -8.35
C THR A 305 -3.29 3.31 -9.75
N SER A 306 -2.92 4.15 -10.69
CA SER A 306 -3.43 4.11 -12.06
C SER A 306 -2.41 4.67 -13.05
N MET A 307 -2.67 4.48 -14.32
CA MET A 307 -2.11 5.33 -15.36
C MET A 307 -2.79 6.70 -15.30
N ALA A 308 -2.02 7.77 -15.35
CA ALA A 308 -2.44 9.16 -15.12
C ALA A 308 -2.88 9.44 -13.67
N ASP A 309 -4.17 9.65 -13.41
CA ASP A 309 -4.67 10.09 -12.11
C ASP A 309 -4.84 8.93 -11.13
N ASN A 310 -4.06 8.90 -10.08
CA ASN A 310 -4.35 8.05 -8.92
C ASN A 310 -5.59 8.57 -8.17
N LYS A 311 -6.22 7.69 -7.40
CA LYS A 311 -7.44 7.98 -6.66
C LYS A 311 -7.24 7.77 -5.16
N LEU A 312 -7.81 8.68 -4.36
CA LEU A 312 -7.91 8.55 -2.91
C LEU A 312 -9.40 8.49 -2.54
N GLN A 313 -9.88 7.32 -2.25
CA GLN A 313 -11.28 7.08 -1.94
C GLN A 313 -11.54 7.15 -0.44
N LYS A 314 -12.50 7.99 -0.05
CA LYS A 314 -13.01 8.10 1.31
C LYS A 314 -14.47 7.63 1.35
N LEU A 315 -14.83 6.83 2.35
CA LEU A 315 -16.22 6.43 2.59
C LEU A 315 -17.11 7.62 2.96
N GLN A 316 -18.31 7.64 2.43
CA GLN A 316 -19.35 8.56 2.88
C GLN A 316 -20.06 7.95 4.10
N LEU A 317 -19.97 8.65 5.21
CA LEU A 317 -20.63 8.24 6.44
C LEU A 317 -22.05 8.81 6.51
N SER A 318 -22.95 8.03 7.11
CA SER A 318 -24.31 8.47 7.44
C SER A 318 -24.30 9.60 8.48
N ALA A 319 -25.43 10.24 8.71
CA ALA A 319 -25.58 11.26 9.74
C ALA A 319 -25.23 10.77 11.16
N THR A 320 -25.18 9.46 11.38
CA THR A 320 -24.77 8.83 12.63
C THR A 320 -23.28 8.48 12.69
N GLY A 321 -22.48 8.87 11.68
CA GLY A 321 -21.07 8.58 11.57
C GLY A 321 -20.76 7.10 11.26
N LYS A 322 -21.67 6.39 10.59
CA LYS A 322 -21.48 4.98 10.21
C LYS A 322 -21.41 4.80 8.70
N ALA A 323 -20.58 3.84 8.28
CA ALA A 323 -20.51 3.39 6.89
C ALA A 323 -21.58 2.32 6.61
N ASP A 324 -22.77 2.77 6.22
CA ASP A 324 -23.90 1.86 5.94
C ASP A 324 -23.78 1.21 4.57
N LYS A 325 -23.18 1.92 3.60
CA LYS A 325 -23.01 1.51 2.21
C LYS A 325 -21.58 1.75 1.73
N PRO A 326 -21.08 0.99 0.75
CA PRO A 326 -19.76 1.22 0.15
C PRO A 326 -19.81 2.39 -0.86
N GLU A 327 -20.21 3.54 -0.40
CA GLU A 327 -20.26 4.76 -1.19
C GLU A 327 -19.00 5.59 -0.92
N TYR A 328 -18.20 5.81 -1.96
CA TYR A 328 -16.91 6.49 -1.86
C TYR A 328 -16.93 7.80 -2.65
N VAL A 329 -16.17 8.78 -2.15
CA VAL A 329 -15.79 10.01 -2.85
C VAL A 329 -14.30 10.03 -3.11
N ASP A 330 -13.91 10.53 -4.30
CA ASP A 330 -12.50 10.72 -4.65
C ASP A 330 -11.98 12.03 -4.05
N MET A 331 -10.98 11.94 -3.21
CA MET A 331 -10.33 13.06 -2.54
C MET A 331 -8.94 13.39 -3.11
N ALA A 332 -8.46 12.65 -4.14
CA ALA A 332 -7.08 12.74 -4.61
C ALA A 332 -6.68 14.16 -5.03
N TYR A 333 -7.52 14.83 -5.81
CA TYR A 333 -7.26 16.21 -6.23
C TYR A 333 -7.21 17.18 -5.04
N LYS A 334 -8.20 17.08 -4.14
CA LYS A 334 -8.30 17.95 -2.97
C LYS A 334 -7.12 17.80 -2.01
N ARG A 335 -6.61 16.57 -1.88
CA ARG A 335 -5.48 16.23 -1.00
C ARG A 335 -4.12 16.39 -1.68
N GLY A 336 -4.07 16.61 -3.01
CA GLY A 336 -2.84 16.77 -3.78
C GLY A 336 -2.09 15.45 -4.04
N VAL A 337 -2.84 14.33 -4.17
CA VAL A 337 -2.25 12.98 -4.34
C VAL A 337 -2.56 12.32 -5.68
N THR A 338 -3.00 13.07 -6.68
CA THR A 338 -3.23 12.50 -8.03
C THR A 338 -1.96 11.95 -8.64
N ALA A 339 -0.81 12.53 -8.33
CA ALA A 339 0.52 12.17 -8.86
C ALA A 339 0.52 11.92 -10.39
N HIS A 340 -0.27 12.75 -11.10
CA HIS A 340 -0.63 12.61 -12.51
C HIS A 340 0.58 12.62 -13.46
N ARG A 341 1.63 13.35 -13.10
CA ARG A 341 2.84 13.56 -13.92
C ARG A 341 4.10 13.39 -13.08
N PRO A 342 5.27 13.18 -13.74
CA PRO A 342 6.54 13.32 -13.07
C PRO A 342 6.69 14.69 -12.39
N TYR A 343 7.11 14.71 -11.13
CA TYR A 343 7.28 15.93 -10.35
C TYR A 343 8.67 16.57 -10.54
N VAL A 344 9.59 15.86 -11.19
CA VAL A 344 10.93 16.32 -11.59
C VAL A 344 11.24 15.88 -13.01
N GLY A 345 12.22 16.52 -13.66
CA GLY A 345 12.69 16.15 -15.00
C GLY A 345 11.91 16.79 -16.15
N GLY A 346 10.78 17.48 -15.88
CA GLY A 346 10.05 18.27 -16.88
C GLY A 346 9.27 17.46 -17.93
N ASP A 347 9.12 16.14 -17.77
CA ASP A 347 8.27 15.34 -18.64
C ASP A 347 6.79 15.71 -18.41
N ILE A 348 6.08 16.04 -19.47
CA ILE A 348 4.67 16.47 -19.43
C ILE A 348 3.68 15.33 -19.64
N HIS A 349 4.17 14.14 -20.02
CA HIS A 349 3.32 12.99 -20.23
C HIS A 349 2.78 12.44 -18.90
N PRO A 350 1.62 11.75 -18.92
CA PRO A 350 1.06 11.13 -17.73
C PRO A 350 1.97 10.09 -17.10
N SER A 351 1.97 10.00 -15.79
CA SER A 351 2.65 8.97 -15.00
C SER A 351 1.99 7.60 -15.14
N THR A 352 2.74 6.54 -14.82
CA THR A 352 2.22 5.18 -14.63
C THR A 352 2.61 4.70 -13.24
N ALA A 353 1.63 4.63 -12.34
CA ALA A 353 1.82 4.24 -10.94
C ALA A 353 1.40 2.79 -10.71
N TRP A 354 2.24 2.00 -10.05
CA TRP A 354 2.07 0.57 -9.82
C TRP A 354 1.77 0.24 -8.36
N HIS A 355 2.80 0.02 -7.57
CA HIS A 355 2.66 -0.27 -6.15
C HIS A 355 2.37 0.99 -5.35
N SER A 356 1.53 0.87 -4.32
CA SER A 356 1.36 1.91 -3.29
C SER A 356 1.27 1.28 -1.91
N GLN A 357 1.74 2.03 -0.91
CA GLN A 357 1.67 1.64 0.49
C GLN A 357 1.50 2.89 1.35
N PHE A 358 0.58 2.84 2.32
CA PHE A 358 0.53 3.80 3.40
C PHE A 358 1.55 3.43 4.47
N ALA A 359 2.31 4.40 4.96
CA ALA A 359 3.21 4.26 6.10
C ALA A 359 3.61 5.64 6.63
N ASP A 360 3.85 5.76 7.91
CA ASP A 360 4.41 6.98 8.52
C ASP A 360 5.94 6.89 8.51
N VAL A 361 6.58 7.41 7.44
CA VAL A 361 8.03 7.25 7.23
C VAL A 361 8.89 8.29 7.96
N ASN A 362 8.25 9.35 8.46
CA ASN A 362 8.90 10.42 9.24
C ASN A 362 8.43 10.45 10.70
N HIS A 363 7.61 9.50 11.10
CA HIS A 363 7.12 9.27 12.45
C HIS A 363 6.38 10.47 13.08
N ASP A 364 5.69 11.26 12.27
CA ASP A 364 4.95 12.42 12.76
C ASP A 364 3.52 12.11 13.23
N GLY A 365 3.11 10.85 13.16
CA GLY A 365 1.77 10.36 13.50
C GLY A 365 0.76 10.46 12.36
N LEU A 366 1.19 10.80 11.16
CA LEU A 366 0.37 10.92 9.96
C LEU A 366 0.84 9.91 8.92
N ALA A 367 -0.08 9.20 8.30
CA ALA A 367 0.28 8.22 7.29
C ALA A 367 0.64 8.88 5.97
N ASP A 368 1.82 8.59 5.45
CA ASP A 368 2.33 9.02 4.15
C ASP A 368 1.98 8.02 3.06
N ILE A 369 2.23 8.38 1.78
CA ILE A 369 2.01 7.49 0.65
C ILE A 369 3.32 7.30 -0.11
N PHE A 370 3.78 6.07 -0.16
CA PHE A 370 4.83 5.64 -1.07
C PHE A 370 4.21 5.10 -2.37
N ILE A 371 4.74 5.52 -3.54
CA ILE A 371 4.26 5.09 -4.85
C ILE A 371 5.44 4.71 -5.74
N VAL A 372 5.41 3.49 -6.24
CA VAL A 372 6.35 3.02 -7.25
C VAL A 372 5.81 3.34 -8.64
N LYS A 373 6.65 3.95 -9.48
CA LYS A 373 6.27 4.41 -10.82
C LYS A 373 7.20 3.91 -11.90
N GLY A 374 6.69 3.84 -13.12
CA GLY A 374 7.50 3.49 -14.29
C GLY A 374 6.66 3.13 -15.49
N ASN A 375 7.07 3.59 -16.67
CA ASN A 375 6.42 3.25 -17.94
C ASN A 375 6.27 1.73 -18.13
N ILE A 376 5.14 1.30 -18.70
CA ILE A 376 4.85 -0.12 -18.95
C ILE A 376 5.95 -0.78 -19.79
N SER A 377 6.35 -0.11 -20.85
CA SER A 377 7.40 -0.57 -21.79
C SER A 377 8.10 0.66 -22.37
N THR A 378 7.75 1.01 -23.58
CA THR A 378 8.21 2.21 -24.32
C THR A 378 7.01 2.96 -24.87
N MET A 379 5.91 3.03 -24.09
CA MET A 379 4.69 3.71 -24.52
C MET A 379 4.96 5.22 -24.66
N PRO A 380 4.83 5.79 -25.87
CA PRO A 380 5.21 7.18 -26.12
C PRO A 380 4.24 8.19 -25.47
N ASP A 381 3.01 7.79 -25.20
CA ASP A 381 1.98 8.66 -24.62
C ASP A 381 2.07 8.76 -23.08
N PHE A 382 3.04 8.05 -22.47
CA PHE A 382 3.30 8.05 -21.02
C PHE A 382 4.73 8.43 -20.72
N ALA A 383 4.95 8.98 -19.53
CA ALA A 383 6.27 9.45 -19.10
C ALA A 383 7.35 8.36 -19.26
N ALA A 384 8.41 8.69 -19.96
CA ALA A 384 9.56 7.79 -20.17
C ALA A 384 10.43 7.71 -18.92
N LEU A 385 10.58 8.84 -18.21
CA LEU A 385 11.30 8.98 -16.95
C LEU A 385 10.31 9.37 -15.86
N ASP A 386 9.83 8.39 -15.12
CA ASP A 386 8.74 8.55 -14.15
C ASP A 386 9.23 8.21 -12.74
N PRO A 387 9.60 9.22 -11.92
CA PRO A 387 10.20 8.99 -10.61
C PRO A 387 9.18 8.48 -9.60
N ASN A 388 9.62 7.59 -8.70
CA ASN A 388 8.84 7.19 -7.52
C ASN A 388 8.38 8.41 -6.72
N ASN A 389 7.19 8.37 -6.12
CA ASN A 389 6.74 9.43 -5.22
C ASN A 389 6.86 9.01 -3.74
N LEU A 390 7.13 9.99 -2.91
CA LEU A 390 6.92 9.94 -1.47
C LEU A 390 6.09 11.16 -1.08
N LEU A 391 4.82 10.93 -0.80
CA LEU A 391 3.87 11.99 -0.46
C LEU A 391 3.70 12.03 1.06
N LEU A 392 4.27 13.04 1.71
CA LEU A 392 4.19 13.22 3.16
C LEU A 392 2.91 13.95 3.53
N GLN A 393 2.10 13.34 4.42
CA GLN A 393 0.86 13.95 4.88
C GLN A 393 1.15 15.15 5.77
N GLN A 394 0.39 16.23 5.59
CA GLN A 394 0.48 17.44 6.39
C GLN A 394 -0.68 17.53 7.39
N THR A 395 -0.54 18.40 8.37
CA THR A 395 -1.54 18.60 9.43
C THR A 395 -2.90 19.08 8.91
N ASP A 396 -2.93 19.78 7.75
CA ASP A 396 -4.17 20.18 7.08
C ASP A 396 -4.80 19.06 6.24
N GLY A 397 -4.17 17.89 6.20
CA GLY A 397 -4.60 16.69 5.48
C GLY A 397 -4.24 16.68 4.01
N ARG A 398 -3.54 17.69 3.47
CA ARG A 398 -2.91 17.63 2.15
C ARG A 398 -1.60 16.86 2.22
N PHE A 399 -0.99 16.60 1.08
CA PHE A 399 0.26 15.90 0.97
C PHE A 399 1.31 16.74 0.26
N PHE A 400 2.55 16.61 0.74
CA PHE A 400 3.74 17.26 0.19
C PHE A 400 4.60 16.23 -0.54
N GLU A 401 4.96 16.49 -1.81
CA GLU A 401 5.83 15.62 -2.59
C GLU A 401 7.29 15.76 -2.12
N ALA A 402 7.84 14.72 -1.55
CA ALA A 402 9.16 14.70 -0.92
C ALA A 402 10.18 13.78 -1.61
N GLY A 403 9.80 13.04 -2.66
CA GLY A 403 10.63 11.97 -3.23
C GLY A 403 12.03 12.39 -3.66
N GLN A 404 12.18 13.59 -4.25
CA GLN A 404 13.50 14.12 -4.58
C GLN A 404 14.28 14.53 -3.34
N LEU A 405 13.63 15.19 -2.40
CA LEU A 405 14.27 15.61 -1.15
C LEU A 405 14.67 14.41 -0.29
N ALA A 406 13.90 13.34 -0.34
CA ALA A 406 14.17 12.09 0.36
C ALA A 406 15.21 11.20 -0.36
N ASN A 407 15.63 11.57 -1.58
CA ASN A 407 16.59 10.82 -2.41
C ASN A 407 16.06 9.48 -2.96
N ILE A 408 14.76 9.38 -3.25
CA ILE A 408 14.14 8.17 -3.81
C ILE A 408 13.61 8.36 -5.24
N ALA A 409 13.89 9.49 -5.87
CA ALA A 409 13.41 9.87 -7.20
C ALA A 409 14.07 9.03 -8.33
N SER A 410 14.06 7.70 -8.18
CA SER A 410 14.50 6.79 -9.24
C SER A 410 13.54 6.84 -10.41
N VAL A 411 14.10 6.96 -11.63
CA VAL A 411 13.35 6.97 -12.90
C VAL A 411 13.43 5.61 -13.62
N ARG A 412 13.86 4.55 -12.92
CA ARG A 412 13.81 3.19 -13.46
C ARG A 412 12.35 2.75 -13.60
N ARG A 413 12.10 1.74 -14.42
CA ARG A 413 10.74 1.24 -14.66
C ARG A 413 10.26 0.41 -13.48
N GLY A 414 9.93 1.08 -12.38
CA GLY A 414 9.43 0.44 -11.15
C GLY A 414 8.15 -0.37 -11.39
N ARG A 415 7.93 -1.39 -10.54
CA ARG A 415 6.76 -2.26 -10.52
C ARG A 415 6.26 -2.45 -9.09
N GLY A 416 6.68 -3.52 -8.44
CA GLY A 416 6.40 -3.76 -7.02
C GLY A 416 7.37 -3.04 -6.12
N GLY A 417 6.98 -2.85 -4.89
CA GLY A 417 7.82 -2.26 -3.84
C GLY A 417 7.38 -2.68 -2.47
N MET A 418 8.17 -2.33 -1.47
CA MET A 418 7.85 -2.59 -0.06
C MET A 418 8.58 -1.60 0.84
N LEU A 419 7.88 -1.13 1.86
CA LEU A 419 8.46 -0.46 3.03
C LEU A 419 8.49 -1.45 4.19
N ALA A 420 9.67 -1.70 4.74
CA ALA A 420 9.86 -2.56 5.91
C ALA A 420 11.13 -2.13 6.66
N ASP A 421 11.15 -2.29 7.96
CA ASP A 421 12.36 -2.06 8.77
C ASP A 421 13.29 -3.28 8.63
N LEU A 422 14.29 -3.17 7.76
CA LEU A 422 15.18 -4.27 7.39
C LEU A 422 16.37 -4.44 8.35
N ASN A 423 16.68 -3.42 9.14
CA ASN A 423 17.81 -3.47 10.07
C ASN A 423 17.40 -3.30 11.54
N GLY A 424 16.10 -3.26 11.85
CA GLY A 424 15.59 -3.23 13.21
C GLY A 424 15.86 -1.92 13.96
N ASP A 425 16.05 -0.80 13.26
CA ASP A 425 16.28 0.51 13.89
C ASP A 425 15.00 1.33 14.11
N GLY A 426 13.87 0.83 13.65
CA GLY A 426 12.57 1.47 13.75
C GLY A 426 12.22 2.34 12.54
N LEU A 427 13.14 2.57 11.61
CA LEU A 427 12.91 3.31 10.39
C LEU A 427 12.50 2.36 9.25
N LEU A 428 11.51 2.76 8.46
CA LEU A 428 11.10 1.95 7.32
C LEU A 428 12.04 2.16 6.13
N ASP A 429 12.73 1.09 5.73
CA ASP A 429 13.55 1.01 4.53
C ASP A 429 12.68 0.70 3.32
N MET A 430 13.24 0.85 2.10
CA MET A 430 12.51 0.75 0.86
C MET A 430 13.17 -0.24 -0.10
N VAL A 431 12.38 -1.14 -0.69
CA VAL A 431 12.79 -2.00 -1.80
C VAL A 431 11.88 -1.76 -2.98
N VAL A 432 12.44 -1.60 -4.19
CA VAL A 432 11.71 -1.47 -5.45
C VAL A 432 12.23 -2.45 -6.47
N VAL A 433 11.33 -3.17 -7.11
CA VAL A 433 11.64 -4.06 -8.24
C VAL A 433 11.41 -3.29 -9.54
N ASN A 434 12.42 -3.29 -10.40
CA ASN A 434 12.40 -2.55 -11.67
C ASN A 434 12.38 -3.53 -12.85
N ARG A 435 11.52 -3.27 -13.84
CA ARG A 435 11.52 -4.01 -15.11
C ARG A 435 12.74 -3.64 -15.95
N TRP A 436 13.45 -4.66 -16.42
CA TRP A 436 14.67 -4.56 -17.24
C TRP A 436 15.84 -3.86 -16.56
N ASP A 437 15.77 -3.68 -15.25
CA ASP A 437 16.84 -3.09 -14.47
C ASP A 437 17.01 -3.78 -13.12
N LYS A 438 18.09 -3.46 -12.39
CA LYS A 438 18.32 -3.95 -11.04
C LYS A 438 17.19 -3.50 -10.11
N ALA A 439 16.76 -4.37 -9.23
CA ALA A 439 16.01 -3.96 -8.03
C ALA A 439 16.84 -2.94 -7.25
N GLN A 440 16.18 -2.08 -6.49
CA GLN A 440 16.83 -1.05 -5.69
C GLN A 440 16.42 -1.20 -4.22
N LEU A 441 17.38 -0.93 -3.33
CA LEU A 441 17.18 -0.91 -1.89
C LEU A 441 17.73 0.40 -1.34
N TRP A 442 16.92 1.08 -0.54
CA TRP A 442 17.30 2.29 0.17
C TRP A 442 17.10 2.11 1.66
N ARG A 443 18.12 2.42 2.44
CA ARG A 443 18.03 2.51 3.89
C ARG A 443 17.55 3.91 4.29
N ASN A 444 16.55 3.99 5.14
CA ASN A 444 16.11 5.21 5.79
C ASN A 444 17.11 5.58 6.91
N THR A 445 17.59 6.80 6.90
CA THR A 445 18.54 7.31 7.94
C THR A 445 17.91 8.41 8.80
N GLY A 446 16.60 8.56 8.74
CA GLY A 446 15.91 9.68 9.37
C GLY A 446 16.34 11.00 8.74
N THR A 447 16.64 12.02 9.54
CA THR A 447 17.25 13.26 9.06
C THR A 447 18.78 13.25 9.19
N GLY A 448 19.38 12.11 9.55
CA GLY A 448 20.82 11.89 9.66
C GLY A 448 21.49 11.59 8.33
N THR A 449 22.68 11.00 8.41
CA THR A 449 23.48 10.52 7.28
C THR A 449 23.73 9.01 7.40
N ALA A 450 24.24 8.37 6.34
CA ALA A 450 24.59 6.95 6.37
C ALA A 450 25.49 6.56 7.53
N ASP A 451 26.49 7.42 7.86
CA ASP A 451 27.46 7.17 8.93
C ASP A 451 26.98 7.65 10.32
N LYS A 452 25.99 8.51 10.35
CA LYS A 452 25.44 9.10 11.58
C LYS A 452 23.92 9.20 11.47
N PRO A 453 23.19 8.08 11.63
CA PRO A 453 21.74 8.10 11.69
C PRO A 453 21.26 9.01 12.82
N GLN A 454 20.12 9.64 12.64
CA GLN A 454 19.59 10.54 13.64
C GLN A 454 19.12 9.77 14.88
N GLN A 455 19.28 10.40 16.07
CA GLN A 455 18.62 9.92 17.27
C GLN A 455 17.13 10.25 17.23
N MET A 456 16.28 9.27 17.54
CA MET A 456 14.84 9.41 17.61
C MET A 456 14.43 10.47 18.63
N GLY A 457 13.33 11.19 18.34
CA GLY A 457 12.79 12.22 19.24
C GLY A 457 13.63 13.47 19.42
N ALA A 458 14.73 13.64 18.66
CA ALA A 458 15.55 14.86 18.73
C ALA A 458 14.80 16.06 18.14
N ALA A 459 15.00 17.24 18.70
CA ALA A 459 14.41 18.48 18.18
C ALA A 459 14.81 18.70 16.70
N GLY A 460 13.82 18.88 15.82
CA GLY A 460 14.01 18.99 14.37
C GLY A 460 14.24 17.67 13.64
N GLY A 461 14.07 16.54 14.33
CA GLY A 461 14.15 15.20 13.80
C GLY A 461 12.81 14.58 13.47
N ILE A 462 12.85 13.30 13.13
CA ILE A 462 11.65 12.47 13.03
C ILE A 462 11.19 12.04 14.42
N GLY A 463 9.88 11.72 14.56
CA GLY A 463 9.26 11.36 15.82
C GLY A 463 9.67 10.00 16.36
N HIS A 464 9.01 9.60 17.44
CA HIS A 464 9.07 8.25 18.01
C HIS A 464 8.27 7.25 17.17
N TRP A 465 8.47 5.97 17.41
CA TRP A 465 7.83 4.89 16.67
C TRP A 465 7.40 3.73 17.57
N LEU A 466 6.58 2.83 17.01
CA LEU A 466 6.19 1.58 17.61
C LEU A 466 6.02 0.54 16.52
N GLN A 467 6.51 -0.68 16.73
CA GLN A 467 6.23 -1.81 15.87
C GLN A 467 5.54 -2.92 16.64
N LEU A 468 4.44 -3.40 16.07
CA LEU A 468 3.58 -4.40 16.69
C LEU A 468 3.46 -5.63 15.83
N ARG A 469 3.50 -6.81 16.46
CA ARG A 469 3.17 -8.09 15.85
C ARG A 469 2.08 -8.76 16.67
N LEU A 470 1.10 -9.34 16.00
CA LEU A 470 -0.02 -9.99 16.66
C LEU A 470 0.16 -11.49 16.68
N ARG A 471 -0.33 -12.15 17.71
CA ARG A 471 -0.35 -13.60 17.81
C ARG A 471 -1.64 -14.08 18.48
N GLN A 472 -2.27 -15.12 17.91
CA GLN A 472 -3.37 -15.82 18.55
C GLN A 472 -3.20 -17.34 18.43
N THR A 473 -3.88 -18.09 19.29
CA THR A 473 -3.91 -19.55 19.26
C THR A 473 -4.93 -20.08 18.25
N GLY A 474 -4.71 -21.28 17.75
CA GLY A 474 -5.61 -21.92 16.78
C GLY A 474 -5.35 -21.49 15.35
N ALA A 475 -6.41 -21.27 14.58
CA ALA A 475 -6.32 -20.83 13.20
C ALA A 475 -5.95 -19.33 13.10
N ASN A 476 -5.39 -18.92 11.93
CA ASN A 476 -5.04 -17.53 11.68
C ASN A 476 -4.11 -16.96 12.76
N LYS A 477 -2.98 -17.61 12.98
CA LYS A 477 -2.07 -17.25 14.10
C LYS A 477 -1.58 -15.82 14.05
N ASP A 478 -1.41 -15.27 12.85
CA ASP A 478 -1.01 -13.88 12.65
C ASP A 478 -2.16 -12.87 12.82
N ALA A 479 -3.38 -13.36 13.09
CA ALA A 479 -4.57 -12.53 13.29
C ALA A 479 -4.92 -11.62 12.09
N VAL A 480 -4.77 -12.09 10.86
CA VAL A 480 -5.20 -11.35 9.65
C VAL A 480 -6.68 -10.96 9.76
N GLY A 481 -7.00 -9.70 9.49
CA GLY A 481 -8.32 -9.09 9.70
C GLY A 481 -8.48 -8.44 11.09
N ALA A 482 -7.43 -8.44 11.93
CA ALA A 482 -7.44 -7.67 13.17
C ALA A 482 -7.27 -6.17 12.88
N TRP A 483 -7.90 -5.35 13.74
CA TRP A 483 -7.66 -3.91 13.77
C TRP A 483 -6.84 -3.54 15.00
N VAL A 484 -5.79 -2.77 14.78
CA VAL A 484 -4.95 -2.22 15.85
C VAL A 484 -5.25 -0.74 16.00
N GLU A 485 -5.45 -0.32 17.23
CA GLU A 485 -5.58 1.09 17.60
C GLU A 485 -4.42 1.48 18.52
N VAL A 486 -3.79 2.61 18.19
CA VAL A 486 -2.73 3.25 18.98
C VAL A 486 -3.19 4.65 19.36
N ASP A 487 -3.38 4.90 20.65
CA ASP A 487 -3.77 6.19 21.19
C ASP A 487 -2.54 6.98 21.64
N LEU A 488 -2.25 8.05 20.91
CA LEU A 488 -1.13 8.97 21.13
C LEU A 488 -1.42 10.00 22.24
N GLY A 489 -2.64 9.99 22.83
CA GLY A 489 -3.03 10.92 23.86
C GLY A 489 -2.91 12.38 23.42
N ASP A 490 -2.26 13.18 24.24
CA ASP A 490 -2.14 14.63 24.01
C ASP A 490 -1.14 15.03 22.93
N ALA A 491 -0.29 14.11 22.49
CA ALA A 491 0.75 14.39 21.50
C ALA A 491 0.17 14.90 20.16
N MET A 492 -1.06 14.51 19.80
CA MET A 492 -1.72 14.94 18.55
C MET A 492 -2.72 16.10 18.73
N LYS A 493 -2.99 16.54 19.95
CA LYS A 493 -3.98 17.63 20.21
C LYS A 493 -3.65 18.93 19.49
N HIS A 494 -2.36 19.25 19.39
CA HIS A 494 -1.90 20.47 18.72
C HIS A 494 -2.19 20.46 17.21
N LEU A 495 -2.45 19.29 16.61
CA LEU A 495 -2.79 19.12 15.19
C LEU A 495 -4.31 19.18 14.95
N GLY A 496 -5.13 19.32 16.02
CA GLY A 496 -6.60 19.31 15.89
C GLY A 496 -7.19 18.00 15.39
N LYS A 497 -6.41 16.91 15.44
CA LYS A 497 -6.79 15.57 14.96
C LYS A 497 -7.12 14.63 16.11
N GLN A 498 -7.81 13.53 15.79
CA GLN A 498 -8.02 12.44 16.74
C GLN A 498 -6.66 11.85 17.16
N SER A 499 -6.56 11.48 18.43
CA SER A 499 -5.34 10.90 18.99
C SER A 499 -5.11 9.44 18.60
N ILE A 500 -6.07 8.80 17.92
CA ILE A 500 -6.02 7.35 17.65
C ILE A 500 -5.66 7.09 16.20
N ILE A 501 -4.53 6.39 16.00
CA ILE A 501 -4.14 5.81 14.71
C ILE A 501 -4.74 4.41 14.60
N ARG A 502 -5.21 4.04 13.40
CA ARG A 502 -5.82 2.72 13.15
C ARG A 502 -5.23 2.07 11.91
N GLN A 503 -4.94 0.78 12.04
CA GLN A 503 -4.52 -0.06 10.92
C GLN A 503 -5.22 -1.41 10.98
N GLU A 504 -5.65 -1.90 9.81
CA GLU A 504 -6.10 -3.29 9.64
C GLU A 504 -4.93 -4.16 9.22
N LEU A 505 -4.77 -5.32 9.84
CA LEU A 505 -3.78 -6.31 9.40
C LEU A 505 -4.35 -7.11 8.23
N THR A 506 -3.87 -6.85 7.03
CA THR A 506 -4.35 -7.45 5.79
C THR A 506 -3.26 -8.22 5.06
N VAL A 507 -3.66 -9.14 4.17
CA VAL A 507 -2.79 -9.81 3.22
C VAL A 507 -3.28 -9.49 1.81
N GLY A 508 -2.43 -8.89 0.99
CA GLY A 508 -2.76 -8.41 -0.35
C GLY A 508 -2.61 -6.90 -0.48
N GLY A 509 -3.27 -6.32 -1.47
CA GLY A 509 -3.07 -4.91 -1.82
C GLY A 509 -1.73 -4.66 -2.51
N GLY A 510 -1.32 -3.39 -2.63
CA GLY A 510 -0.14 -2.99 -3.39
C GLY A 510 -0.20 -3.48 -4.83
N HIS A 511 0.96 -3.70 -5.46
CA HIS A 511 1.10 -4.39 -6.74
C HIS A 511 2.15 -5.49 -6.61
N ALA A 512 1.76 -6.74 -6.83
CA ALA A 512 2.64 -7.92 -6.89
C ALA A 512 3.48 -8.21 -5.62
N SER A 513 3.38 -7.41 -4.57
CA SER A 513 4.24 -7.46 -3.39
C SER A 513 3.45 -7.72 -2.12
N GLY A 514 4.04 -8.48 -1.19
CA GLY A 514 3.43 -8.81 0.10
C GLY A 514 4.38 -8.63 1.28
N HIS A 515 3.81 -8.41 2.44
CA HIS A 515 4.54 -8.29 3.70
C HIS A 515 3.87 -9.12 4.79
N SER A 516 4.67 -9.81 5.59
CA SER A 516 4.24 -10.44 6.84
C SER A 516 5.27 -10.12 7.91
N GLY A 517 4.85 -9.41 8.94
CA GLY A 517 5.77 -9.01 9.99
C GLY A 517 5.24 -7.91 10.89
N TRP A 518 6.05 -6.92 11.09
CA TRP A 518 5.77 -5.82 12.01
C TRP A 518 4.83 -4.78 11.40
N MET A 519 3.74 -4.46 12.10
CA MET A 519 2.91 -3.28 11.82
C MET A 519 3.61 -2.06 12.39
N HIS A 520 3.86 -1.05 11.58
CA HIS A 520 4.58 0.14 11.96
C HIS A 520 3.65 1.32 12.26
N PHE A 521 3.95 2.06 13.34
CA PHE A 521 3.23 3.25 13.77
C PHE A 521 4.22 4.36 14.13
N GLY A 522 4.16 5.51 13.49
CA GLY A 522 4.81 6.71 13.94
C GLY A 522 4.01 7.34 15.07
N LEU A 523 4.69 7.89 16.07
CA LEU A 523 4.08 8.35 17.32
C LEU A 523 4.24 9.85 17.58
N GLY A 524 4.88 10.59 16.66
CA GLY A 524 5.22 11.98 16.88
C GLY A 524 6.11 12.16 18.12
N ALA A 525 5.69 13.03 19.01
CA ALA A 525 6.41 13.31 20.26
C ALA A 525 6.02 12.36 21.42
N ALA A 526 5.16 11.38 21.20
CA ALA A 526 4.69 10.51 22.27
C ALA A 526 5.76 9.48 22.66
N THR A 527 6.24 9.51 23.89
CA THR A 527 7.19 8.54 24.47
C THR A 527 6.52 7.33 25.11
N THR A 528 5.20 7.40 25.29
CA THR A 528 4.35 6.34 25.84
C THR A 528 2.98 6.43 25.18
N VAL A 529 2.43 5.32 24.75
CA VAL A 529 1.13 5.24 24.08
C VAL A 529 0.29 4.14 24.66
N LYS A 530 -1.02 4.15 24.33
CA LYS A 530 -1.91 3.04 24.64
C LYS A 530 -2.22 2.29 23.36
N VAL A 531 -2.22 0.96 23.42
CA VAL A 531 -2.54 0.08 22.30
C VAL A 531 -3.68 -0.84 22.67
N ARG A 532 -4.55 -1.17 21.70
CA ARG A 532 -5.54 -2.25 21.81
C ARG A 532 -5.77 -2.90 20.46
N VAL A 533 -6.28 -4.11 20.50
CA VAL A 533 -6.55 -4.92 19.30
C VAL A 533 -8.00 -5.35 19.29
N GLN A 534 -8.65 -5.13 18.15
CA GLN A 534 -9.90 -5.83 17.80
C GLN A 534 -9.50 -7.07 17.01
N TRP A 535 -9.56 -8.22 17.66
CA TRP A 535 -9.22 -9.49 17.03
C TRP A 535 -10.27 -9.88 15.98
N PRO A 536 -9.91 -10.68 14.96
CA PRO A 536 -10.89 -11.13 13.96
C PRO A 536 -12.13 -11.73 14.63
N PHE A 537 -13.30 -11.26 14.23
CA PHE A 537 -14.62 -11.68 14.73
C PHE A 537 -14.87 -11.46 16.22
N SER A 538 -14.15 -10.57 16.86
CA SER A 538 -14.25 -10.25 18.29
C SER A 538 -14.40 -8.75 18.52
N ASP A 539 -14.79 -8.39 19.74
CA ASP A 539 -14.72 -7.01 20.21
C ASP A 539 -13.28 -6.58 20.52
N PHE A 540 -13.08 -5.29 20.79
CA PHE A 540 -11.78 -4.78 21.22
C PHE A 540 -11.37 -5.36 22.58
N GLY A 541 -10.11 -5.75 22.68
CA GLY A 541 -9.45 -6.02 23.94
C GLY A 541 -9.21 -4.75 24.78
N PRO A 542 -8.68 -4.90 26.00
CA PRO A 542 -8.36 -3.77 26.86
C PRO A 542 -7.19 -2.94 26.31
N TRP A 543 -7.18 -1.65 26.66
CA TRP A 543 -6.03 -0.78 26.42
C TRP A 543 -4.83 -1.20 27.26
N GLN A 544 -3.66 -1.21 26.65
CA GLN A 544 -2.39 -1.48 27.27
C GLN A 544 -1.42 -0.33 27.02
N THR A 545 -0.67 0.04 28.04
CA THR A 545 0.34 1.10 27.94
C THR A 545 1.69 0.48 27.57
N VAL A 546 2.33 1.01 26.51
CA VAL A 546 3.64 0.60 26.04
C VAL A 546 4.54 1.83 25.85
N ALA A 547 5.84 1.66 26.01
CA ALA A 547 6.82 2.69 25.71
C ALA A 547 7.04 2.79 24.19
N ALA A 548 7.40 3.96 23.71
CA ALA A 548 7.84 4.19 22.34
C ALA A 548 9.20 3.52 22.07
N ASP A 549 9.60 3.53 20.79
CA ASP A 549 10.89 3.06 20.28
C ASP A 549 11.15 1.57 20.58
N GLY A 550 10.08 0.77 20.47
CA GLY A 550 10.10 -0.65 20.79
C GLY A 550 9.30 -1.54 19.86
N PHE A 551 9.69 -2.80 19.84
CA PHE A 551 8.98 -3.89 19.19
C PHE A 551 8.17 -4.65 20.23
N TYR A 552 6.90 -4.89 19.97
CA TYR A 552 6.02 -5.58 20.91
C TYR A 552 5.21 -6.68 20.21
N MET A 553 5.20 -7.86 20.84
CA MET A 553 4.26 -8.92 20.49
C MET A 553 3.01 -8.78 21.35
N ILE A 554 1.84 -8.71 20.72
CA ILE A 554 0.56 -8.75 21.43
C ILE A 554 -0.07 -10.13 21.24
N ASP A 555 -0.19 -10.86 22.34
CA ASP A 555 -0.78 -12.20 22.34
C ASP A 555 -2.22 -12.16 22.83
N LYS A 556 -3.14 -12.73 22.04
CA LYS A 556 -4.59 -12.73 22.35
C LYS A 556 -4.92 -13.46 23.65
N THR A 557 -4.18 -14.52 23.96
CA THR A 557 -4.49 -15.39 25.12
C THR A 557 -4.10 -14.70 26.43
N SER A 558 -2.90 -14.11 26.47
CA SER A 558 -2.45 -13.35 27.64
C SER A 558 -3.09 -11.97 27.72
N GLY A 559 -3.54 -11.43 26.58
CA GLY A 559 -4.01 -10.06 26.44
C GLY A 559 -2.91 -9.03 26.71
N LYS A 560 -1.63 -9.39 26.70
CA LYS A 560 -0.50 -8.53 27.05
C LYS A 560 0.35 -8.17 25.83
N ALA A 561 0.87 -6.95 25.86
CA ALA A 561 1.95 -6.53 24.98
C ALA A 561 3.29 -6.83 25.66
N GLU A 562 4.11 -7.65 25.04
CA GLU A 562 5.43 -8.06 25.54
C GLU A 562 6.52 -7.54 24.61
N ILE A 563 7.61 -7.05 25.18
CA ILE A 563 8.77 -6.56 24.40
C ILE A 563 9.36 -7.74 23.63
N ALA A 564 9.53 -7.57 22.32
CA ALA A 564 10.21 -8.51 21.45
C ALA A 564 11.68 -8.16 21.26
N ASN A 565 12.53 -9.17 21.21
CA ASN A 565 13.94 -9.01 20.87
C ASN A 565 14.10 -9.14 19.35
N VAL A 566 14.57 -8.09 18.68
CA VAL A 566 14.83 -8.05 17.24
C VAL A 566 16.32 -8.01 16.99
N GLY A 567 16.79 -8.79 16.00
CA GLY A 567 18.21 -8.88 15.65
C GLY A 567 19.06 -9.68 16.63
N LYS A 568 18.44 -10.50 17.47
CA LYS A 568 19.13 -11.55 18.27
C LYS A 568 18.58 -12.90 17.82
N ALA A 569 19.46 -13.82 17.48
CA ALA A 569 19.06 -15.21 17.30
C ALA A 569 18.40 -15.72 18.59
N GLN A 570 17.24 -16.37 18.48
CA GLN A 570 16.58 -17.03 19.60
C GLN A 570 17.37 -18.24 20.07
#